data_c66cd5b34278b83152083b6571fcf33b
#
_entry.id   c66cd5b34278b83152083b6571fcf33b
#
_cell.length_a   1.000
_cell.length_b   1.000
_cell.length_c   1.000
_cell.angle_alpha   90.00
_cell.angle_beta   90.00
_cell.angle_gamma   90.00
#
_symmetry.space_group_name_H-M   'P 1'
#
loop_
_entity.id
_entity.type
_entity.pdbx_description
1 polymer ?
#
loop_
_entity_poly.entity_id
_entity_poly.type
_entity_poly.pdbx_seq_one_letter_code
_entity_poly.pdbx_strand_id
1 'polypeptide(L)'
;MATPTKNTTQYYPWHHFVLLPLSFLMAGYAITRYTKVAGDDDQTARLWFTVAALAIIGLGVLLMLRQHYALVLQDRICRLEVRQRYFEVSGQRFASLEKQLSLSQILSLRLAGDAELPALAQAAAQEKLSPKDIQARITDFQFDAMRV
;
A
#
# COMPACT_ATOMS: atom_id res chain seq x y z
N MET A 1 18.51 8.10 -22.21
CA MET A 1 17.64 6.90 -22.29
C MET A 1 16.55 7.03 -21.26
N ALA A 2 15.29 7.06 -21.63
CA ALA A 2 14.19 7.15 -20.67
C ALA A 2 14.12 5.81 -19.91
N THR A 3 14.37 5.84 -18.60
CA THR A 3 14.15 4.69 -17.73
C THR A 3 12.67 4.31 -17.80
N PRO A 4 12.34 3.05 -18.03
CA PRO A 4 10.95 2.62 -18.03
C PRO A 4 10.42 2.84 -16.62
N THR A 5 9.46 3.73 -16.46
CA THR A 5 8.63 3.85 -15.25
C THR A 5 7.82 2.56 -15.13
N LYS A 6 8.44 1.53 -14.61
CA LYS A 6 7.79 0.26 -14.37
C LYS A 6 6.80 0.49 -13.24
N ASN A 7 5.53 0.37 -13.55
CA ASN A 7 4.46 0.48 -12.55
C ASN A 7 4.66 -0.66 -11.54
N THR A 8 5.21 -0.32 -10.37
CA THR A 8 5.58 -1.29 -9.32
C THR A 8 4.38 -1.71 -8.46
N THR A 9 3.20 -1.14 -8.73
CA THR A 9 2.00 -1.45 -7.98
C THR A 9 1.45 -2.79 -8.44
N GLN A 10 1.52 -3.79 -7.57
CA GLN A 10 0.87 -5.08 -7.79
C GLN A 10 -0.50 -5.06 -7.10
N TYR A 11 -1.50 -5.62 -7.77
CA TYR A 11 -2.84 -5.79 -7.22
C TYR A 11 -3.05 -7.27 -6.89
N TYR A 12 -3.47 -7.55 -5.66
CA TYR A 12 -3.89 -8.90 -5.31
C TYR A 12 -5.27 -9.18 -5.95
N PRO A 13 -5.35 -10.08 -6.97
CA PRO A 13 -6.53 -10.19 -7.83
C PRO A 13 -7.80 -10.52 -7.05
N TRP A 14 -7.74 -11.46 -6.12
CA TRP A 14 -8.88 -11.87 -5.33
C TRP A 14 -9.48 -10.74 -4.49
N HIS A 15 -8.63 -9.88 -3.90
CA HIS A 15 -9.11 -8.76 -3.10
C HIS A 15 -9.75 -7.67 -3.96
N HIS A 16 -9.07 -7.26 -5.05
CA HIS A 16 -9.47 -6.10 -5.84
C HIS A 16 -10.57 -6.40 -6.85
N PHE A 17 -10.53 -7.59 -7.47
CA PHE A 17 -11.41 -7.90 -8.60
C PHE A 17 -12.52 -8.87 -8.24
N VAL A 18 -12.46 -9.51 -7.06
CA VAL A 18 -13.49 -10.44 -6.61
C VAL A 18 -14.15 -9.95 -5.32
N LEU A 19 -13.41 -9.88 -4.21
CA LEU A 19 -14.01 -9.60 -2.90
C LEU A 19 -14.58 -8.19 -2.78
N LEU A 20 -13.86 -7.16 -3.23
CA LEU A 20 -14.35 -5.79 -3.17
C LEU A 20 -15.61 -5.58 -4.04
N PRO A 21 -15.61 -5.90 -5.35
CA PRO A 21 -16.82 -5.75 -6.17
C PRO A 21 -18.00 -6.56 -5.65
N LEU A 22 -17.76 -7.80 -5.24
CA LEU A 22 -18.81 -8.67 -4.69
C LEU A 22 -19.43 -8.09 -3.41
N SER A 23 -18.59 -7.53 -2.51
CA SER A 23 -19.06 -6.90 -1.28
C SER A 23 -19.92 -5.65 -1.56
N PHE A 24 -19.55 -4.84 -2.55
CA PHE A 24 -20.35 -3.70 -3.01
C PHE A 24 -21.68 -4.14 -3.62
N LEU A 25 -21.67 -5.18 -4.46
CA LEU A 25 -22.88 -5.72 -5.08
C LEU A 25 -23.82 -6.28 -4.01
N MET A 26 -23.31 -7.03 -3.03
CA MET A 26 -24.10 -7.56 -1.93
C MET A 26 -24.73 -6.46 -1.07
N ALA A 27 -23.97 -5.42 -0.73
CA ALA A 27 -24.49 -4.29 0.03
C ALA A 27 -25.60 -3.56 -0.76
N GLY A 28 -25.36 -3.24 -2.02
CA GLY A 28 -26.34 -2.61 -2.90
C GLY A 28 -27.60 -3.44 -3.09
N TYR A 29 -27.44 -4.74 -3.32
CA TYR A 29 -28.57 -5.66 -3.44
C TYR A 29 -29.40 -5.73 -2.16
N ALA A 30 -28.75 -5.88 -1.00
CA ALA A 30 -29.45 -5.95 0.28
C ALA A 30 -30.19 -4.66 0.61
N ILE A 31 -29.60 -3.49 0.33
CA ILE A 31 -30.26 -2.19 0.50
C ILE A 31 -31.50 -2.08 -0.42
N THR A 32 -31.37 -2.45 -1.69
CA THR A 32 -32.51 -2.41 -2.62
C THR A 32 -33.63 -3.37 -2.24
N ARG A 33 -33.29 -4.54 -1.71
CA ARG A 33 -34.30 -5.47 -1.18
C ARG A 33 -34.99 -4.92 0.06
N TYR A 34 -34.23 -4.34 1.00
CA TYR A 34 -34.78 -3.68 2.17
C TYR A 34 -35.78 -2.58 1.79
N THR A 35 -35.39 -1.67 0.88
CA THR A 35 -36.27 -0.54 0.50
C THR A 35 -37.56 -1.00 -0.20
N LYS A 36 -37.56 -2.17 -0.85
CA LYS A 36 -38.77 -2.73 -1.52
C LYS A 36 -39.76 -3.37 -0.56
N VAL A 37 -39.33 -3.88 0.59
CA VAL A 37 -40.16 -4.59 1.54
C VAL A 37 -40.44 -3.82 2.82
N ALA A 38 -39.72 -2.68 3.01
CA ALA A 38 -39.93 -1.81 4.17
C ALA A 38 -41.33 -1.20 4.17
N GLY A 39 -42.10 -1.51 5.19
CA GLY A 39 -43.50 -1.08 5.33
C GLY A 39 -44.55 -2.13 4.94
N ASP A 40 -44.15 -3.17 4.18
CA ASP A 40 -45.09 -4.22 3.78
C ASP A 40 -44.93 -5.50 4.62
N ASP A 41 -43.67 -5.88 4.91
CA ASP A 41 -43.30 -7.05 5.70
C ASP A 41 -42.14 -6.76 6.64
N ASP A 42 -42.48 -6.49 7.89
CA ASP A 42 -41.52 -6.14 8.95
C ASP A 42 -40.45 -7.22 9.19
N GLN A 43 -40.81 -8.51 9.09
CA GLN A 43 -39.88 -9.61 9.32
C GLN A 43 -38.83 -9.67 8.21
N THR A 44 -39.29 -9.65 6.96
CA THR A 44 -38.41 -9.66 5.78
C THR A 44 -37.56 -8.37 5.71
N ALA A 45 -38.13 -7.22 6.07
CA ALA A 45 -37.41 -5.96 6.14
C ALA A 45 -36.24 -6.04 7.15
N ARG A 46 -36.47 -6.57 8.36
CA ARG A 46 -35.39 -6.75 9.38
C ARG A 46 -34.30 -7.68 8.89
N LEU A 47 -34.62 -8.76 8.18
CA LEU A 47 -33.65 -9.67 7.60
C LEU A 47 -32.75 -8.92 6.59
N TRP A 48 -33.35 -8.19 5.65
CA TRP A 48 -32.56 -7.46 4.65
C TRP A 48 -31.75 -6.31 5.26
N PHE A 49 -32.27 -5.65 6.28
CA PHE A 49 -31.50 -4.67 7.05
C PHE A 49 -30.26 -5.30 7.69
N THR A 50 -30.44 -6.47 8.32
CA THR A 50 -29.31 -7.20 8.95
C THR A 50 -28.27 -7.62 7.91
N VAL A 51 -28.72 -8.15 6.74
CA VAL A 51 -27.80 -8.51 5.64
C VAL A 51 -27.05 -7.27 5.12
N ALA A 52 -27.73 -6.15 4.94
CA ALA A 52 -27.11 -4.90 4.51
C ALA A 52 -26.07 -4.41 5.52
N ALA A 53 -26.40 -4.42 6.82
CA ALA A 53 -25.50 -4.01 7.88
C ALA A 53 -24.25 -4.90 7.92
N LEU A 54 -24.40 -6.23 7.83
CA LEU A 54 -23.27 -7.16 7.79
C LEU A 54 -22.41 -6.97 6.54
N ALA A 55 -23.02 -6.73 5.38
CA ALA A 55 -22.28 -6.46 4.14
C ALA A 55 -21.46 -5.16 4.22
N ILE A 56 -22.02 -4.10 4.81
CA ILE A 56 -21.32 -2.81 5.03
C ILE A 56 -20.17 -2.98 6.02
N ILE A 57 -20.42 -3.69 7.13
CA ILE A 57 -19.36 -3.97 8.13
C ILE A 57 -18.25 -4.81 7.46
N GLY A 58 -18.59 -5.86 6.72
CA GLY A 58 -17.63 -6.68 5.99
C GLY A 58 -16.78 -5.87 5.01
N LEU A 59 -17.41 -4.98 4.25
CA LEU A 59 -16.72 -4.05 3.35
C LEU A 59 -15.77 -3.13 4.12
N GLY A 60 -16.21 -2.58 5.25
CA GLY A 60 -15.39 -1.76 6.14
C GLY A 60 -14.15 -2.52 6.65
N VAL A 61 -14.32 -3.77 7.07
CA VAL A 61 -13.22 -4.63 7.52
C VAL A 61 -12.24 -4.91 6.38
N LEU A 62 -12.71 -5.23 5.17
CA LEU A 62 -11.85 -5.45 4.00
C LEU A 62 -11.00 -4.22 3.68
N LEU A 63 -11.60 -3.02 3.72
CA LEU A 63 -10.89 -1.77 3.49
C LEU A 63 -9.88 -1.46 4.61
N MET A 64 -10.27 -1.66 5.88
CA MET A 64 -9.37 -1.44 7.03
C MET A 64 -8.17 -2.39 7.02
N LEU A 65 -8.38 -3.68 6.75
CA LEU A 65 -7.30 -4.66 6.73
C LEU A 65 -6.24 -4.28 5.69
N ARG A 66 -6.66 -3.87 4.51
CA ARG A 66 -5.73 -3.42 3.49
C ARG A 66 -5.04 -2.11 3.86
N GLN A 67 -5.83 -1.08 4.18
CA GLN A 67 -5.33 0.29 4.35
C GLN A 67 -4.48 0.43 5.62
N HIS A 68 -4.91 -0.14 6.72
CA HIS A 68 -4.32 0.11 8.03
C HIS A 68 -3.25 -0.91 8.43
N TYR A 69 -3.48 -2.18 8.14
CA TYR A 69 -2.55 -3.23 8.54
C TYR A 69 -1.55 -3.59 7.45
N ALA A 70 -2.02 -3.91 6.23
CA ALA A 70 -1.13 -4.38 5.19
C ALA A 70 -0.13 -3.30 4.75
N LEU A 71 -0.60 -2.09 4.41
CA LEU A 71 0.28 -1.01 3.95
C LEU A 71 1.23 -0.52 5.05
N VAL A 72 0.74 -0.33 6.28
CA VAL A 72 1.58 0.13 7.40
C VAL A 72 2.66 -0.90 7.75
N LEU A 73 2.32 -2.19 7.78
CA LEU A 73 3.32 -3.25 8.00
C LEU A 73 4.32 -3.33 6.86
N GLN A 74 3.87 -3.24 5.63
CA GLN A 74 4.72 -3.23 4.44
C GLN A 74 5.72 -2.08 4.46
N ASP A 75 5.27 -0.86 4.78
CA ASP A 75 6.14 0.31 4.90
C ASP A 75 7.19 0.14 6.02
N ARG A 76 6.81 -0.48 7.13
CA ARG A 76 7.75 -0.80 8.22
C ARG A 76 8.81 -1.82 7.79
N ILE A 77 8.41 -2.86 7.08
CA ILE A 77 9.32 -3.89 6.55
C ILE A 77 10.28 -3.26 5.54
N CYS A 78 9.78 -2.51 4.57
CA CYS A 78 10.61 -1.81 3.59
C CYS A 78 11.63 -0.87 4.24
N ARG A 79 11.23 -0.18 5.29
CA ARG A 79 12.11 0.70 6.06
C ARG A 79 13.21 -0.07 6.79
N LEU A 80 12.89 -1.24 7.36
CA LEU A 80 13.87 -2.11 7.98
C LEU A 80 14.84 -2.70 6.94
N GLU A 81 14.35 -3.08 5.77
CA GLU A 81 15.14 -3.55 4.64
C GLU A 81 16.17 -2.50 4.22
N VAL A 82 15.76 -1.24 4.00
CA VAL A 82 16.71 -0.15 3.66
C VAL A 82 17.76 0.05 4.74
N ARG A 83 17.38 0.00 6.02
CA ARG A 83 18.33 0.12 7.14
C ARG A 83 19.35 -1.00 7.14
N GLN A 84 18.92 -2.23 6.91
CA GLN A 84 19.78 -3.41 6.87
C GLN A 84 20.73 -3.33 5.68
N ARG A 85 20.22 -3.14 4.47
CA ARG A 85 21.04 -3.03 3.24
C ARG A 85 22.05 -1.91 3.32
N TYR A 86 21.63 -0.73 3.80
CA TYR A 86 22.54 0.40 3.99
C TYR A 86 23.69 0.05 4.94
N PHE A 87 23.39 -0.64 6.06
CA PHE A 87 24.41 -1.07 7.01
C PHE A 87 25.34 -2.13 6.41
N GLU A 88 24.81 -3.12 5.71
CA GLU A 88 25.59 -4.19 5.06
C GLU A 88 26.59 -3.63 4.05
N VAL A 89 26.17 -2.63 3.26
CA VAL A 89 27.00 -2.06 2.20
C VAL A 89 27.98 -1.00 2.72
N SER A 90 27.54 -0.14 3.64
CA SER A 90 28.35 1.02 4.10
C SER A 90 29.06 0.80 5.44
N GLY A 91 28.68 -0.21 6.21
CA GLY A 91 29.13 -0.39 7.60
C GLY A 91 28.56 0.65 8.58
N GLN A 92 27.75 1.59 8.11
CA GLN A 92 27.23 2.71 8.90
C GLN A 92 25.75 2.55 9.21
N ARG A 93 25.33 3.05 10.39
CA ARG A 93 23.90 3.04 10.74
C ARG A 93 23.14 4.08 9.94
N PHE A 94 22.04 3.67 9.32
CA PHE A 94 21.14 4.55 8.56
C PHE A 94 20.40 5.60 9.42
N ALA A 95 20.39 5.43 10.74
CA ALA A 95 19.55 6.21 11.68
C ALA A 95 19.79 7.73 11.63
N SER A 96 20.98 8.21 11.27
CA SER A 96 21.29 9.64 11.14
C SER A 96 20.68 10.25 9.89
N LEU A 97 20.73 9.53 8.77
CA LEU A 97 20.12 9.93 7.50
C LEU A 97 18.60 9.79 7.55
N GLU A 98 18.10 8.75 8.16
CA GLU A 98 16.68 8.46 8.29
C GLU A 98 15.88 9.60 8.93
N LYS A 99 16.47 10.31 9.90
CA LYS A 99 15.82 11.47 10.54
C LYS A 99 15.63 12.66 9.59
N GLN A 100 16.37 12.70 8.49
CA GLN A 100 16.34 13.76 7.49
C GLN A 100 15.48 13.40 6.27
N LEU A 101 15.05 12.15 6.18
CA LEU A 101 14.30 11.61 5.05
C LEU A 101 12.84 11.32 5.44
N SER A 102 11.92 11.63 4.53
CA SER A 102 10.53 11.19 4.65
C SER A 102 10.38 9.70 4.35
N LEU A 103 9.28 9.09 4.81
CA LEU A 103 8.97 7.69 4.51
C LEU A 103 8.95 7.43 3.00
N SER A 104 8.35 8.32 2.20
CA SER A 104 8.27 8.17 0.74
C SER A 104 9.63 8.22 0.05
N GLN A 105 10.59 9.00 0.57
CA GLN A 105 11.97 9.00 0.09
C GLN A 105 12.67 7.67 0.43
N ILE A 106 12.50 7.16 1.65
CA ILE A 106 13.05 5.86 2.07
C ILE A 106 12.50 4.72 1.20
N LEU A 107 11.19 4.73 0.93
CA LEU A 107 10.56 3.74 0.05
C LEU A 107 11.07 3.81 -1.40
N SER A 108 11.46 5.01 -1.86
CA SER A 108 12.09 5.17 -3.18
C SER A 108 13.54 4.66 -3.20
N LEU A 109 14.29 4.92 -2.13
CA LEU A 109 15.68 4.43 -1.99
C LEU A 109 15.77 2.90 -1.98
N ARG A 110 14.74 2.20 -1.52
CA ARG A 110 14.69 0.75 -1.54
C ARG A 110 14.86 0.15 -2.93
N LEU A 111 14.45 0.89 -3.97
CA LEU A 111 14.52 0.46 -5.36
C LEU A 111 15.92 0.62 -5.97
N ALA A 112 16.85 1.25 -5.28
CA ALA A 112 18.23 1.39 -5.72
C ALA A 112 19.06 0.13 -5.47
N GLY A 113 20.01 -0.15 -6.34
CA GLY A 113 20.99 -1.22 -6.15
C GLY A 113 21.91 -0.96 -4.96
N ASP A 114 22.50 -2.03 -4.42
CA ASP A 114 23.32 -1.94 -3.21
C ASP A 114 24.54 -1.00 -3.39
N ALA A 115 25.16 -1.01 -4.57
CA ALA A 115 26.34 -0.19 -4.85
C ALA A 115 26.04 1.31 -4.84
N GLU A 116 24.84 1.74 -5.24
CA GLU A 116 24.46 3.15 -5.32
C GLU A 116 23.67 3.66 -4.11
N LEU A 117 23.08 2.74 -3.34
CA LEU A 117 22.22 3.07 -2.20
C LEU A 117 22.83 4.05 -1.20
N PRO A 118 24.11 3.90 -0.73
CA PRO A 118 24.68 4.81 0.24
C PRO A 118 24.85 6.24 -0.29
N ALA A 119 25.36 6.38 -1.52
CA ALA A 119 25.57 7.68 -2.15
C ALA A 119 24.25 8.39 -2.45
N LEU A 120 23.27 7.65 -2.96
CA LEU A 120 21.94 8.16 -3.28
C LEU A 120 21.18 8.59 -2.02
N ALA A 121 21.32 7.85 -0.92
CA ALA A 121 20.69 8.20 0.37
C ALA A 121 21.28 9.50 0.94
N GLN A 122 22.58 9.70 0.84
CA GLN A 122 23.24 10.94 1.26
C GLN A 122 22.78 12.12 0.38
N ALA A 123 22.78 11.96 -0.94
CA ALA A 123 22.30 12.98 -1.86
C ALA A 123 20.83 13.33 -1.59
N ALA A 124 19.98 12.33 -1.35
CA ALA A 124 18.57 12.54 -1.04
C ALA A 124 18.35 13.38 0.22
N ALA A 125 19.18 13.19 1.26
CA ALA A 125 19.13 13.96 2.50
C ALA A 125 19.65 15.38 2.32
N GLN A 126 20.79 15.54 1.64
CA GLN A 126 21.46 16.84 1.47
C GLN A 126 20.73 17.75 0.50
N GLU A 127 20.32 17.23 -0.64
CA GLU A 127 19.65 17.97 -1.71
C GLU A 127 18.12 18.02 -1.55
N LYS A 128 17.56 17.34 -0.53
CA LYS A 128 16.10 17.21 -0.28
C LYS A 128 15.35 16.73 -1.52
N LEU A 129 15.88 15.69 -2.17
CA LEU A 129 15.34 15.16 -3.40
C LEU A 129 13.89 14.67 -3.21
N SER A 130 13.04 14.93 -4.18
CA SER A 130 11.71 14.30 -4.20
C SER A 130 11.81 12.78 -4.45
N PRO A 131 10.78 11.99 -4.06
CA PRO A 131 10.75 10.56 -4.38
C PRO A 131 10.92 10.25 -5.87
N LYS A 132 10.41 11.12 -6.74
CA LYS A 132 10.56 11.00 -8.20
C LYS A 132 11.99 11.26 -8.65
N ASP A 133 12.64 12.27 -8.08
CA ASP A 133 14.04 12.59 -8.40
C ASP A 133 14.98 11.48 -7.94
N ILE A 134 14.72 10.89 -6.77
CA ILE A 134 15.45 9.70 -6.29
C ILE A 134 15.32 8.57 -7.31
N GLN A 135 14.09 8.24 -7.73
CA GLN A 135 13.86 7.16 -8.70
C GLN A 135 14.50 7.46 -10.06
N ALA A 136 14.52 8.71 -10.50
CA ALA A 136 15.16 9.12 -11.74
C ALA A 136 16.69 9.00 -11.72
N ARG A 137 17.31 9.02 -10.53
CA ARG A 137 18.77 8.86 -10.35
C ARG A 137 19.21 7.42 -10.17
N ILE A 138 18.26 6.48 -9.98
CA ILE A 138 18.59 5.05 -9.86
C ILE A 138 19.08 4.52 -11.20
N THR A 139 20.28 3.96 -11.21
CA THR A 139 20.89 3.34 -12.38
C THR A 139 20.76 1.81 -12.38
N ASP A 140 20.81 1.21 -11.20
CA ASP A 140 20.57 -0.22 -10.96
C ASP A 140 19.26 -0.40 -10.21
N PHE A 141 18.18 -0.63 -10.97
CA PHE A 141 16.84 -0.69 -10.41
C PHE A 141 16.51 -2.08 -9.88
N GLN A 142 16.30 -2.20 -8.57
CA GLN A 142 15.87 -3.41 -7.90
C GLN A 142 14.34 -3.52 -7.90
N PHE A 143 13.81 -4.44 -8.72
CA PHE A 143 12.37 -4.68 -8.78
C PHE A 143 11.89 -5.47 -7.57
N ASP A 144 10.92 -4.96 -6.85
CA ASP A 144 10.27 -5.67 -5.76
C ASP A 144 8.99 -6.37 -6.23
N ALA A 145 9.10 -7.67 -6.42
CA ALA A 145 7.97 -8.53 -6.82
C ALA A 145 7.02 -8.87 -5.66
N MET A 146 7.39 -8.54 -4.42
CA MET A 146 6.67 -8.94 -3.19
C MET A 146 5.74 -7.84 -2.66
N ARG A 147 5.84 -6.62 -3.19
CA ARG A 147 5.00 -5.49 -2.76
C ARG A 147 3.65 -5.48 -3.49
N VAL A 148 2.58 -5.52 -2.71
CA VAL A 148 1.18 -5.49 -3.19
C VAL A 148 0.57 -4.11 -3.08
#